data_b72e65f632397cd450c22bb106800cd8
#
_entry.id   b72e65f632397cd450c22bb106800cd8
#
_cell.length_a   1.000
_cell.length_b   1.000
_cell.length_c   1.000
_cell.angle_alpha   90.00
_cell.angle_beta   90.00
_cell.angle_gamma   90.00
#
_symmetry.space_group_name_H-M   'P 1'
#
loop_
_entity.id
_entity.type
_entity.pdbx_description
1 polymer ?
#
loop_
_entity_poly.entity_id
_entity_poly.type
_entity_poly.pdbx_seq_one_letter_code
_entity_poly.pdbx_strand_id
1 'polypeptide(L)'
;MISEQPKGLDSESEKLSRRLISQQKSLEKFSQIYDEKSFYRSMTEEWTEKDHVVQNISPNIKQSPFSDLFSEDSSLKLEEKMMRADFLTYLPDDILCKVDRSSMYFSLETRAPFLNRELIDFAFNLPLKYKIRDGKSKWVLRKILEKYIPLEYFDRPKQGFAIPISEWMRTDLKEWTNLLKQILRKKLLLT
;
A
#
# COMPACT_ATOMS: atom_id res chain seq x y z
N MET A 1 12.00 -40.43 -20.35
CA MET A 1 12.93 -40.03 -19.26
C MET A 1 13.00 -38.51 -19.28
N ILE A 2 12.18 -37.86 -18.47
CA ILE A 2 12.21 -36.42 -18.28
C ILE A 2 13.11 -36.19 -17.07
N SER A 3 14.29 -35.64 -17.31
CA SER A 3 15.25 -35.30 -16.25
C SER A 3 14.67 -34.18 -15.41
N GLU A 4 14.29 -34.46 -14.19
CA GLU A 4 14.01 -33.45 -13.16
C GLU A 4 15.29 -32.63 -12.93
N GLN A 5 15.27 -31.38 -13.37
CA GLN A 5 16.26 -30.40 -12.93
C GLN A 5 16.01 -30.09 -11.45
N PRO A 6 17.03 -30.04 -10.61
CA PRO A 6 16.86 -29.72 -9.21
C PRO A 6 16.27 -28.30 -9.05
N LYS A 7 15.19 -28.19 -8.28
CA LYS A 7 14.64 -26.92 -7.80
C LYS A 7 15.79 -26.13 -7.17
N GLY A 8 16.20 -25.04 -7.81
CA GLY A 8 17.32 -24.23 -7.36
C GLY A 8 17.09 -23.77 -5.93
N LEU A 9 17.85 -24.32 -5.01
CA LEU A 9 18.03 -23.74 -3.69
C LEU A 9 18.65 -22.36 -3.93
N ASP A 10 17.92 -21.31 -3.64
CA ASP A 10 18.50 -19.97 -3.51
C ASP A 10 19.68 -20.09 -2.54
N SER A 11 20.88 -19.84 -3.02
CA SER A 11 22.07 -19.96 -2.16
C SER A 11 21.93 -18.98 -0.98
N GLU A 12 22.49 -19.32 0.17
CA GLU A 12 22.46 -18.43 1.34
C GLU A 12 23.02 -17.04 0.99
N SER A 13 24.00 -16.97 0.11
CA SER A 13 24.58 -15.73 -0.41
C SER A 13 23.57 -14.87 -1.17
N GLU A 14 22.68 -15.46 -1.96
CA GLU A 14 21.62 -14.72 -2.67
C GLU A 14 20.55 -14.19 -1.71
N LYS A 15 20.19 -14.96 -0.71
CA LYS A 15 19.25 -14.52 0.35
C LYS A 15 19.84 -13.36 1.16
N LEU A 16 21.12 -13.46 1.49
CA LEU A 16 21.83 -12.39 2.20
C LEU A 16 21.94 -11.13 1.34
N SER A 17 22.29 -11.25 0.07
CA SER A 17 22.39 -10.13 -0.86
C SER A 17 21.03 -9.41 -1.02
N ARG A 18 19.93 -10.14 -1.16
CA ARG A 18 18.58 -9.58 -1.22
C ARG A 18 18.20 -8.83 0.07
N ARG A 19 18.60 -9.39 1.22
CA ARG A 19 18.37 -8.74 2.53
C ARG A 19 19.14 -7.44 2.66
N LEU A 20 20.40 -7.41 2.26
CA LEU A 20 21.23 -6.20 2.28
C LEU A 20 20.68 -5.12 1.35
N ILE A 21 20.29 -5.47 0.11
CA ILE A 21 19.66 -4.55 -0.83
C ILE A 21 18.36 -3.98 -0.27
N SER A 22 17.51 -4.82 0.36
CA SER A 22 16.28 -4.37 0.99
C SER A 22 16.53 -3.42 2.15
N GLN A 23 17.53 -3.69 2.99
CA GLN A 23 17.94 -2.82 4.09
C GLN A 23 18.49 -1.48 3.59
N GLN A 24 19.32 -1.49 2.55
CA GLN A 24 19.85 -0.27 1.95
C GLN A 24 18.74 0.62 1.41
N LYS A 25 17.80 0.07 0.64
CA LYS A 25 16.63 0.80 0.15
C LYS A 25 15.78 1.39 1.29
N SER A 26 15.64 0.65 2.39
CA SER A 26 14.93 1.17 3.56
C SER A 26 15.68 2.36 4.19
N LEU A 27 16.99 2.27 4.33
CA LEU A 27 17.81 3.38 4.86
C LEU A 27 17.76 4.61 3.95
N GLU A 28 17.80 4.44 2.63
CA GLU A 28 17.64 5.52 1.66
C GLU A 28 16.27 6.20 1.80
N LYS A 29 15.19 5.43 1.94
CA LYS A 29 13.85 5.98 2.22
C LYS A 29 13.82 6.77 3.54
N PHE A 30 14.42 6.24 4.61
CA PHE A 30 14.48 6.93 5.90
C PHE A 30 15.29 8.22 5.86
N SER A 31 16.36 8.30 5.07
CA SER A 31 17.18 9.51 4.95
C SER A 31 16.44 10.69 4.30
N GLN A 32 15.34 10.42 3.59
CA GLN A 32 14.51 11.45 2.94
C GLN A 32 13.37 11.95 3.82
N ILE A 33 13.23 11.43 5.05
CA ILE A 33 12.18 11.85 5.98
C ILE A 33 12.68 13.04 6.79
N TYR A 34 12.09 14.21 6.55
CA TYR A 34 12.41 15.46 7.25
C TYR A 34 11.17 16.14 7.83
N ASP A 35 9.96 15.71 7.45
CA ASP A 35 8.67 16.19 7.95
C ASP A 35 7.59 15.11 7.93
N GLU A 36 6.39 15.43 8.43
CA GLU A 36 5.25 14.51 8.47
C GLU A 36 4.79 14.09 7.06
N LYS A 37 4.89 14.99 6.08
CA LYS A 37 4.50 14.72 4.69
C LYS A 37 5.45 13.74 4.04
N SER A 38 6.76 13.94 4.17
CA SER A 38 7.76 13.03 3.64
C SER A 38 7.71 11.67 4.33
N PHE A 39 7.40 11.63 5.63
CA PHE A 39 7.14 10.39 6.35
C PHE A 39 5.97 9.61 5.74
N TYR A 40 4.80 10.25 5.54
CA TYR A 40 3.65 9.61 4.93
C TYR A 40 3.95 9.13 3.50
N ARG A 41 4.62 9.97 2.70
CA ARG A 41 5.04 9.62 1.34
C ARG A 41 5.96 8.41 1.30
N SER A 42 6.91 8.32 2.23
CA SER A 42 7.83 7.18 2.30
C SER A 42 7.13 5.83 2.50
N MET A 43 5.93 5.84 3.10
CA MET A 43 5.11 4.63 3.31
C MET A 43 4.19 4.31 2.13
N THR A 44 3.76 5.32 1.37
CA THR A 44 2.73 5.18 0.34
C THR A 44 3.27 5.25 -1.09
N GLU A 45 4.42 5.92 -1.31
CA GLU A 45 5.03 6.05 -2.63
C GLU A 45 6.07 4.95 -2.90
N GLU A 46 5.87 4.21 -3.98
CA GLU A 46 6.83 3.22 -4.48
C GLU A 46 7.96 3.88 -5.29
N TRP A 47 7.65 4.99 -5.98
CA TRP A 47 8.57 5.69 -6.87
C TRP A 47 8.96 7.03 -6.26
N THR A 48 10.17 7.12 -5.76
CA THR A 48 10.70 8.37 -5.17
C THR A 48 11.23 9.32 -6.24
N GLU A 49 11.73 8.80 -7.35
CA GLU A 49 12.29 9.56 -8.47
C GLU A 49 11.35 9.49 -9.67
N LYS A 50 10.37 10.40 -9.71
CA LYS A 50 9.33 10.44 -10.77
C LYS A 50 9.92 10.72 -12.16
N ASP A 51 10.99 11.48 -12.22
CA ASP A 51 11.65 11.89 -13.46
C ASP A 51 12.24 10.71 -14.26
N HIS A 52 12.53 9.61 -13.56
CA HIS A 52 13.03 8.39 -14.19
C HIS A 52 11.91 7.48 -14.75
N VAL A 53 10.66 7.74 -14.38
CA VAL A 53 9.52 6.89 -14.78
C VAL A 53 8.73 7.49 -15.92
N VAL A 54 8.60 8.83 -15.95
CA VAL A 54 7.81 9.55 -16.95
C VAL A 54 8.70 10.59 -17.62
N GLN A 55 8.86 10.47 -18.95
CA GLN A 55 9.55 11.49 -19.74
C GLN A 55 8.61 12.69 -19.98
N ASN A 56 9.17 13.89 -20.01
CA ASN A 56 8.44 15.13 -20.28
C ASN A 56 7.28 15.40 -19.31
N ILE A 57 7.56 15.31 -18.01
CA ILE A 57 6.57 15.65 -16.97
C ILE A 57 6.17 17.11 -17.12
N SER A 58 4.88 17.37 -17.33
CA SER A 58 4.36 18.74 -17.35
C SER A 58 4.56 19.40 -15.97
N PRO A 59 5.09 20.64 -15.91
CA PRO A 59 5.24 21.36 -14.64
C PRO A 59 3.92 21.64 -13.92
N ASN A 60 2.77 21.49 -14.63
CA ASN A 60 1.44 21.72 -14.09
C ASN A 60 0.75 20.46 -13.54
N ILE A 61 1.49 19.43 -13.14
CA ILE A 61 0.89 18.30 -12.43
C ILE A 61 0.28 18.82 -11.13
N LYS A 62 -1.04 18.68 -11.01
CA LYS A 62 -1.76 19.04 -9.79
C LYS A 62 -1.14 18.32 -8.60
N GLN A 63 -0.87 19.07 -7.54
CA GLN A 63 -0.42 18.48 -6.30
C GLN A 63 -1.43 17.45 -5.81
N SER A 64 -0.95 16.42 -5.12
CA SER A 64 -1.83 15.41 -4.54
C SER A 64 -2.89 16.04 -3.63
N PRO A 65 -4.15 15.56 -3.66
CA PRO A 65 -5.24 16.11 -2.85
C PRO A 65 -4.95 16.18 -1.34
N PHE A 66 -3.98 15.42 -0.86
CA PHE A 66 -3.60 15.42 0.56
C PHE A 66 -2.52 16.45 0.93
N SER A 67 -1.96 17.19 -0.03
CA SER A 67 -0.86 18.14 0.24
C SER A 67 -1.20 19.14 1.34
N ASP A 68 -2.43 19.65 1.33
CA ASP A 68 -2.89 20.66 2.28
C ASP A 68 -3.09 20.11 3.71
N LEU A 69 -3.29 18.80 3.84
CA LEU A 69 -3.43 18.15 5.16
C LEU A 69 -2.14 18.21 5.98
N PHE A 70 -0.99 18.27 5.30
CA PHE A 70 0.33 18.31 5.93
C PHE A 70 0.91 19.74 5.97
N SER A 71 0.09 20.77 5.81
CA SER A 71 0.49 22.16 6.02
C SER A 71 0.76 22.42 7.50
N GLU A 72 1.62 23.40 7.80
CA GLU A 72 1.95 23.81 9.17
C GLU A 72 0.75 24.35 9.94
N ASP A 73 -0.21 24.95 9.23
CA ASP A 73 -1.44 25.50 9.81
C ASP A 73 -2.46 24.43 10.24
N SER A 74 -2.20 23.16 9.96
CA SER A 74 -3.12 22.09 10.31
C SER A 74 -3.05 21.75 11.80
N SER A 75 -4.17 21.96 12.53
CA SER A 75 -4.31 21.57 13.94
C SER A 75 -4.49 20.06 14.17
N LEU A 76 -4.52 19.27 13.10
CA LEU A 76 -4.69 17.82 13.16
C LEU A 76 -3.39 17.13 13.60
N LYS A 77 -3.54 16.07 14.38
CA LYS A 77 -2.41 15.17 14.71
C LYS A 77 -1.99 14.34 13.49
N LEU A 78 -0.76 13.87 13.48
CA LEU A 78 -0.21 13.08 12.37
C LEU A 78 -1.11 11.89 11.98
N GLU A 79 -1.61 11.14 12.96
CA GLU A 79 -2.48 9.99 12.70
C GLU A 79 -3.81 10.41 12.05
N GLU A 80 -4.34 11.58 12.39
CA GLU A 80 -5.55 12.11 11.78
C GLU A 80 -5.30 12.59 10.35
N LYS A 81 -4.15 13.23 10.11
CA LYS A 81 -3.69 13.61 8.76
C LYS A 81 -3.54 12.37 7.87
N MET A 82 -2.89 11.32 8.37
CA MET A 82 -2.70 10.07 7.64
C MET A 82 -4.03 9.38 7.32
N MET A 83 -4.96 9.28 8.29
CA MET A 83 -6.29 8.71 8.05
C MET A 83 -7.08 9.48 7.00
N ARG A 84 -6.97 10.83 6.97
CA ARG A 84 -7.62 11.65 5.95
C ARG A 84 -6.95 11.50 4.59
N ALA A 85 -5.64 11.42 4.55
CA ALA A 85 -4.89 11.18 3.32
C ALA A 85 -5.25 9.82 2.70
N ASP A 86 -5.28 8.74 3.48
CA ASP A 86 -5.72 7.42 3.03
C ASP A 86 -7.18 7.44 2.51
N PHE A 87 -8.06 8.19 3.16
CA PHE A 87 -9.45 8.34 2.74
C PHE A 87 -9.57 9.04 1.38
N LEU A 88 -8.70 10.02 1.10
CA LEU A 88 -8.72 10.80 -0.14
C LEU A 88 -7.98 10.12 -1.31
N THR A 89 -7.10 9.17 -1.03
CA THR A 89 -6.22 8.56 -2.06
C THR A 89 -6.33 7.04 -2.07
N TYR A 90 -5.80 6.37 -1.06
CA TYR A 90 -5.72 4.90 -1.02
C TYR A 90 -7.09 4.23 -1.06
N LEU A 91 -8.07 4.78 -0.34
CA LEU A 91 -9.42 4.21 -0.33
C LEU A 91 -10.09 4.24 -1.70
N PRO A 92 -10.22 5.40 -2.41
CA PRO A 92 -10.87 5.44 -3.72
C PRO A 92 -10.04 4.77 -4.82
N ASP A 93 -8.73 5.03 -4.87
CA ASP A 93 -7.90 4.67 -6.02
C ASP A 93 -7.44 3.21 -5.98
N ASP A 94 -7.32 2.60 -4.81
CA ASP A 94 -6.91 1.21 -4.66
C ASP A 94 -8.05 0.32 -4.17
N ILE A 95 -8.56 0.54 -2.95
CA ILE A 95 -9.48 -0.40 -2.31
C ILE A 95 -10.84 -0.44 -3.00
N LEU A 96 -11.49 0.71 -3.20
CA LEU A 96 -12.82 0.75 -3.82
C LEU A 96 -12.76 0.35 -5.29
N CYS A 97 -11.72 0.74 -6.00
CA CYS A 97 -11.49 0.35 -7.38
C CYS A 97 -11.34 -1.17 -7.53
N LYS A 98 -10.58 -1.83 -6.64
CA LYS A 98 -10.44 -3.29 -6.63
C LYS A 98 -11.74 -4.00 -6.32
N VAL A 99 -12.44 -3.55 -5.27
CA VAL A 99 -13.70 -4.16 -4.84
C VAL A 99 -14.75 -4.04 -5.93
N ASP A 100 -14.92 -2.84 -6.51
CA ASP A 100 -15.89 -2.59 -7.57
C ASP A 100 -15.59 -3.46 -8.79
N ARG A 101 -14.39 -3.44 -9.32
CA ARG A 101 -14.02 -4.21 -10.52
C ARG A 101 -14.14 -5.72 -10.30
N SER A 102 -13.75 -6.21 -9.13
CA SER A 102 -13.84 -7.64 -8.82
C SER A 102 -15.27 -8.12 -8.67
N SER A 103 -16.12 -7.34 -8.01
CA SER A 103 -17.52 -7.69 -7.81
C SER A 103 -18.34 -7.55 -9.10
N MET A 104 -18.13 -6.46 -9.85
CA MET A 104 -18.82 -6.21 -11.11
C MET A 104 -18.45 -7.22 -12.21
N TYR A 105 -17.24 -7.79 -12.16
CA TYR A 105 -16.87 -8.89 -13.05
C TYR A 105 -17.85 -10.09 -12.92
N PHE A 106 -18.40 -10.29 -11.72
CA PHE A 106 -19.41 -11.31 -11.43
C PHE A 106 -20.83 -10.74 -11.34
N SER A 107 -21.07 -9.52 -11.82
CA SER A 107 -22.37 -8.83 -11.76
C SER A 107 -22.90 -8.67 -10.33
N LEU A 108 -22.02 -8.51 -9.36
CA LEU A 108 -22.36 -8.30 -7.95
C LEU A 108 -22.19 -6.83 -7.58
N GLU A 109 -23.26 -6.20 -7.11
CA GLU A 109 -23.19 -4.86 -6.53
C GLU A 109 -22.79 -4.93 -5.06
N THR A 110 -21.75 -4.20 -4.66
CA THR A 110 -21.30 -4.14 -3.28
C THR A 110 -21.73 -2.86 -2.60
N ARG A 111 -22.09 -2.96 -1.32
CA ARG A 111 -22.40 -1.82 -0.46
C ARG A 111 -21.49 -1.85 0.76
N ALA A 112 -20.79 -0.76 1.01
CA ALA A 112 -19.87 -0.64 2.14
C ALA A 112 -20.54 0.20 3.25
N PRO A 113 -21.08 -0.41 4.33
CA PRO A 113 -21.80 0.33 5.37
C PRO A 113 -20.97 1.42 6.04
N PHE A 114 -19.66 1.21 6.17
CA PHE A 114 -18.74 2.20 6.74
C PHE A 114 -18.50 3.42 5.85
N LEU A 115 -18.99 3.43 4.62
CA LEU A 115 -18.94 4.58 3.71
C LEU A 115 -20.26 5.37 3.68
N ASN A 116 -21.20 5.08 4.59
CA ASN A 116 -22.35 5.94 4.81
C ASN A 116 -21.86 7.33 5.28
N ARG A 117 -22.42 8.40 4.70
CA ARG A 117 -21.99 9.77 4.94
C ARG A 117 -22.04 10.16 6.43
N GLU A 118 -23.13 9.85 7.09
CA GLU A 118 -23.31 10.17 8.51
C GLU A 118 -22.27 9.45 9.39
N LEU A 119 -21.95 8.21 9.04
CA LEU A 119 -20.93 7.43 9.75
C LEU A 119 -19.52 7.96 9.48
N ILE A 120 -19.24 8.41 8.26
CA ILE A 120 -17.97 9.06 7.91
C ILE A 120 -17.80 10.36 8.71
N ASP A 121 -18.82 11.22 8.70
CA ASP A 121 -18.81 12.49 9.44
C ASP A 121 -18.62 12.24 10.95
N PHE A 122 -19.34 11.28 11.50
CA PHE A 122 -19.16 10.85 12.89
C PHE A 122 -17.73 10.36 13.16
N ALA A 123 -17.21 9.51 12.29
CA ALA A 123 -15.87 8.91 12.48
C ALA A 123 -14.75 9.97 12.39
N PHE A 124 -14.86 10.96 11.50
CA PHE A 124 -13.88 12.04 11.42
C PHE A 124 -13.93 12.96 12.65
N ASN A 125 -15.10 13.22 13.20
CA ASN A 125 -15.28 14.04 14.40
C ASN A 125 -14.99 13.29 15.70
N LEU A 126 -14.86 11.96 15.65
CA LEU A 126 -14.55 11.17 16.85
C LEU A 126 -13.13 11.49 17.33
N PRO A 127 -12.92 11.82 18.63
CA PRO A 127 -11.59 12.05 19.17
C PRO A 127 -10.63 10.87 18.97
N LEU A 128 -9.35 11.17 18.71
CA LEU A 128 -8.34 10.16 18.39
C LEU A 128 -8.24 9.01 19.39
N LYS A 129 -8.41 9.29 20.69
CA LYS A 129 -8.40 8.28 21.77
C LYS A 129 -9.44 7.16 21.62
N TYR A 130 -10.50 7.38 20.83
CA TYR A 130 -11.50 6.37 20.51
C TYR A 130 -11.18 5.63 19.19
N LYS A 131 -10.28 6.16 18.40
CA LYS A 131 -9.78 5.54 17.17
C LYS A 131 -8.57 4.65 17.46
N ILE A 132 -7.60 5.21 18.21
CA ILE A 132 -6.34 4.55 18.59
C ILE A 132 -6.16 4.73 20.09
N ARG A 133 -5.94 3.62 20.79
CA ARG A 133 -5.66 3.62 22.23
C ARG A 133 -4.73 2.46 22.58
N ASP A 134 -3.73 2.73 23.41
CA ASP A 134 -2.76 1.73 23.92
C ASP A 134 -2.10 0.94 22.75
N GLY A 135 -1.74 1.64 21.66
CA GLY A 135 -1.17 1.02 20.45
C GLY A 135 -2.16 0.20 19.60
N LYS A 136 -3.41 0.08 20.03
CA LYS A 136 -4.44 -0.66 19.29
C LYS A 136 -5.30 0.28 18.44
N SER A 137 -5.31 0.05 17.13
CA SER A 137 -6.19 0.75 16.19
C SER A 137 -7.62 0.20 16.24
N LYS A 138 -8.59 0.99 15.71
CA LYS A 138 -10.02 0.63 15.66
C LYS A 138 -10.63 0.37 17.04
N TRP A 139 -10.17 1.11 18.06
CA TRP A 139 -10.49 0.82 19.46
C TRP A 139 -11.99 0.74 19.72
N VAL A 140 -12.78 1.74 19.30
CA VAL A 140 -14.23 1.75 19.54
C VAL A 140 -14.93 0.56 18.85
N LEU A 141 -14.52 0.19 17.64
CA LEU A 141 -15.11 -0.95 16.93
C LEU A 141 -14.78 -2.26 17.63
N ARG A 142 -13.55 -2.41 18.16
CA ARG A 142 -13.16 -3.57 18.96
C ARG A 142 -14.02 -3.67 20.24
N LYS A 143 -14.25 -2.55 20.93
CA LYS A 143 -15.11 -2.52 22.13
C LYS A 143 -16.57 -2.85 21.83
N ILE A 144 -17.09 -2.49 20.68
CA ILE A 144 -18.42 -2.90 20.24
C ILE A 144 -18.43 -4.40 19.97
N LEU A 145 -17.44 -4.89 19.22
CA LEU A 145 -17.37 -6.29 18.79
C LEU A 145 -17.20 -7.26 19.97
N GLU A 146 -16.44 -6.87 21.01
CA GLU A 146 -16.27 -7.64 22.26
C GLU A 146 -17.59 -7.99 22.94
N LYS A 147 -18.68 -7.22 22.70
CA LYS A 147 -20.01 -7.51 23.24
C LYS A 147 -20.69 -8.69 22.56
N TYR A 148 -20.26 -9.05 21.37
CA TYR A 148 -20.90 -10.07 20.52
C TYR A 148 -20.02 -11.29 20.31
N ILE A 149 -18.70 -11.10 20.28
CA ILE A 149 -17.73 -12.13 19.91
C ILE A 149 -16.54 -12.07 20.87
N PRO A 150 -16.08 -13.19 21.43
CA PRO A 150 -14.88 -13.25 22.27
C PRO A 150 -13.64 -12.69 21.55
N LEU A 151 -12.77 -12.01 22.32
CA LEU A 151 -11.59 -11.30 21.80
C LEU A 151 -10.65 -12.20 20.97
N GLU A 152 -10.49 -13.45 21.37
CA GLU A 152 -9.63 -14.44 20.71
C GLU A 152 -9.93 -14.68 19.24
N TYR A 153 -11.18 -14.46 18.80
CA TYR A 153 -11.57 -14.64 17.39
C TYR A 153 -11.17 -13.50 16.48
N PHE A 154 -10.92 -12.30 17.01
CA PHE A 154 -10.61 -11.14 16.17
C PHE A 154 -9.33 -10.38 16.54
N ASP A 155 -8.76 -10.59 17.75
CA ASP A 155 -7.48 -9.96 18.14
C ASP A 155 -6.28 -10.83 17.74
N ARG A 156 -6.05 -10.91 16.44
CA ARG A 156 -4.94 -11.65 15.84
C ARG A 156 -4.09 -10.74 14.98
N PRO A 157 -2.81 -11.09 14.73
CA PRO A 157 -1.94 -10.34 13.83
C PRO A 157 -2.57 -10.19 12.45
N LYS A 158 -2.43 -8.99 11.86
CA LYS A 158 -2.89 -8.74 10.50
C LYS A 158 -2.11 -9.61 9.53
N GLN A 159 -2.81 -10.35 8.68
CA GLN A 159 -2.24 -10.93 7.47
C GLN A 159 -2.56 -10.00 6.30
N GLY A 160 -1.51 -9.54 5.59
CA GLY A 160 -1.69 -8.80 4.34
C GLY A 160 -2.21 -9.71 3.23
N PHE A 161 -2.97 -9.16 2.32
CA PHE A 161 -3.35 -9.82 1.07
C PHE A 161 -2.17 -9.76 0.08
N ALA A 162 -1.08 -10.44 0.40
CA ALA A 162 0.05 -10.51 -0.50
C ALA A 162 -0.20 -11.60 -1.55
N ILE A 163 -0.27 -11.18 -2.81
CA ILE A 163 -0.23 -12.11 -3.95
C ILE A 163 1.24 -12.46 -4.17
N PRO A 164 1.63 -13.74 -4.32
CA PRO A 164 3.02 -14.15 -4.49
C PRO A 164 3.53 -13.86 -5.92
N ILE A 165 3.33 -12.63 -6.41
CA ILE A 165 3.70 -12.21 -7.77
C ILE A 165 5.19 -12.45 -8.03
N SER A 166 6.04 -12.15 -7.07
CA SER A 166 7.49 -12.35 -7.20
C SER A 166 7.86 -13.81 -7.40
N GLU A 167 7.12 -14.72 -6.78
CA GLU A 167 7.31 -16.16 -6.96
C GLU A 167 6.80 -16.59 -8.34
N TRP A 168 5.59 -16.19 -8.70
CA TRP A 168 5.01 -16.48 -10.02
C TRP A 168 5.88 -15.97 -11.17
N MET A 169 6.45 -14.77 -11.07
CA MET A 169 7.34 -14.23 -12.10
C MET A 169 8.66 -15.01 -12.23
N ARG A 170 9.06 -15.75 -11.21
CA ARG A 170 10.24 -16.62 -11.24
C ARG A 170 9.92 -18.07 -11.68
N THR A 171 8.67 -18.50 -11.50
CA THR A 171 8.19 -19.86 -11.77
C THR A 171 7.21 -19.87 -12.94
N ASP A 172 5.93 -19.81 -12.66
CA ASP A 172 4.84 -20.02 -13.62
C ASP A 172 4.79 -18.95 -14.71
N LEU A 173 5.15 -17.71 -14.41
CA LEU A 173 5.16 -16.58 -15.34
C LEU A 173 6.58 -16.22 -15.84
N LYS A 174 7.55 -17.11 -15.68
CA LYS A 174 8.95 -16.84 -16.04
C LYS A 174 9.14 -16.51 -17.51
N GLU A 175 8.50 -17.26 -18.38
CA GLU A 175 8.57 -17.03 -19.84
C GLU A 175 7.97 -15.68 -20.21
N TRP A 176 6.79 -15.37 -19.67
CA TRP A 176 6.14 -14.07 -19.87
C TRP A 176 7.01 -12.92 -19.33
N THR A 177 7.62 -13.09 -18.17
CA THR A 177 8.53 -12.09 -17.57
C THR A 177 9.74 -11.84 -18.48
N ASN A 178 10.31 -12.88 -19.07
CA ASN A 178 11.45 -12.76 -20.01
C ASN A 178 11.04 -12.07 -21.30
N LEU A 179 9.86 -12.38 -21.83
CA LEU A 179 9.31 -11.70 -22.99
C LEU A 179 9.12 -10.20 -22.75
N LEU A 180 8.52 -9.83 -21.62
CA LEU A 180 8.37 -8.41 -21.23
C LEU A 180 9.72 -7.70 -21.13
N LYS A 181 10.72 -8.31 -20.51
CA LYS A 181 12.09 -7.74 -20.44
C LYS A 181 12.68 -7.50 -21.82
N GLN A 182 12.47 -8.41 -22.76
CA GLN A 182 12.95 -8.24 -24.14
C GLN A 182 12.25 -7.08 -24.87
N ILE A 183 10.91 -6.97 -24.70
CA ILE A 183 10.13 -5.88 -25.31
C ILE A 183 10.56 -4.52 -24.75
N LEU A 184 10.71 -4.42 -23.43
CA LEU A 184 11.15 -3.19 -22.76
C LEU A 184 12.56 -2.78 -23.18
N ARG A 185 13.50 -3.73 -23.26
CA ARG A 185 14.86 -3.46 -23.77
C ARG A 185 14.87 -2.96 -25.20
N LYS A 186 14.05 -3.55 -26.08
CA LYS A 186 13.94 -3.07 -27.47
C LYS A 186 13.37 -1.65 -27.57
N LYS A 187 12.39 -1.29 -26.73
CA LYS A 187 11.84 0.08 -26.70
C LYS A 187 12.84 1.09 -26.13
N LEU A 188 13.61 0.75 -25.11
CA LEU A 188 14.63 1.62 -24.52
C LEU A 188 15.85 1.85 -25.41
N LEU A 189 16.11 0.95 -26.37
CA LEU A 189 17.20 1.09 -27.36
C LEU A 189 16.79 1.85 -28.62
N LEU A 190 15.50 2.18 -28.77
CA LEU A 190 14.94 2.93 -29.92
C LEU A 190 14.64 4.40 -29.56
N THR A 191 14.92 4.83 -28.35
CA THR A 191 14.89 6.22 -27.88
C THR A 191 16.29 6.73 -27.57
#